data_82a5921cdc7fe16daba699461564fe19
#
_entry.id   82a5921cdc7fe16daba699461564fe19
#
_cell.length_a   1.000
_cell.length_b   1.000
_cell.length_c   1.000
_cell.angle_alpha   90.00
_cell.angle_beta   90.00
_cell.angle_gamma   90.00
#
_symmetry.space_group_name_H-M   'P 1'
#
loop_
_entity.id
_entity.type
_entity.pdbx_description
1 polymer ?
#
loop_
_entity_poly.entity_id
_entity_poly.type
_entity_poly.pdbx_seq_one_letter_code
_entity_poly.pdbx_strand_id
1 'polypeptide(L)'
;MTRDKRILFIGGSPCSGKSTVAERISKEYGACYFKVDDFLDEFTKIAAGKGKPICKQVVKMTSDEIWMRDPNLQCDEEILIYEEISDLVFEKLEQTDSDFIVTEGAAYTPDIMRNYSYQEYISIVPSAEFQVSHYKKREWVPYILEGCADKQKAFDNWMERDILFAQRIKAKCDEYSIPCIVNDGTRSIDELYKTVKEMFILE
;
A
#
# COMPACT_ATOMS: atom_id res chain seq x y z
N MET A 1 -11.65 8.12 -29.27
CA MET A 1 -11.94 8.99 -28.12
C MET A 1 -11.56 8.18 -26.90
N THR A 2 -10.43 8.49 -26.26
CA THR A 2 -10.10 7.93 -24.95
C THR A 2 -11.17 8.42 -23.98
N ARG A 3 -11.96 7.51 -23.40
CA ARG A 3 -12.89 7.85 -22.33
C ARG A 3 -12.05 8.44 -21.20
N ASP A 4 -12.44 9.59 -20.67
CA ASP A 4 -11.83 10.15 -19.46
C ASP A 4 -12.16 9.22 -18.29
N LYS A 5 -11.20 8.36 -17.92
CA LYS A 5 -11.34 7.48 -16.77
C LYS A 5 -11.20 8.32 -15.49
N ARG A 6 -12.17 8.22 -14.60
CA ARG A 6 -12.02 8.71 -13.23
C ARG A 6 -11.37 7.63 -12.37
N ILE A 7 -10.25 7.92 -11.74
CA ILE A 7 -9.52 6.97 -10.90
C ILE A 7 -9.25 7.59 -9.54
N LEU A 8 -9.77 6.98 -8.49
CA LEU A 8 -9.53 7.36 -7.10
C LEU A 8 -8.40 6.50 -6.54
N PHE A 9 -7.32 7.13 -6.11
CA PHE A 9 -6.16 6.45 -5.54
C PHE A 9 -6.12 6.57 -4.02
N ILE A 10 -6.03 5.45 -3.33
CA ILE A 10 -5.86 5.38 -1.88
C ILE A 10 -4.53 4.71 -1.57
N GLY A 11 -3.51 5.51 -1.32
CA GLY A 11 -2.19 5.05 -0.89
C GLY A 11 -2.05 4.94 0.63
N GLY A 12 -0.84 4.72 1.08
CA GLY A 12 -0.48 4.68 2.49
C GLY A 12 0.00 3.32 2.97
N SER A 13 0.14 3.16 4.28
CA SER A 13 0.77 1.99 4.88
C SER A 13 -0.21 0.81 5.06
N PRO A 14 0.28 -0.43 5.17
CA PRO A 14 -0.52 -1.58 5.55
C PRO A 14 -1.31 -1.37 6.85
N CYS A 15 -2.42 -2.09 6.99
CA CYS A 15 -3.27 -2.07 8.20
C CYS A 15 -3.99 -0.75 8.51
N SER A 16 -4.05 0.20 7.56
CA SER A 16 -4.65 1.53 7.76
C SER A 16 -6.16 1.61 7.51
N GLY A 17 -6.79 0.56 6.95
CA GLY A 17 -8.20 0.55 6.59
C GLY A 17 -8.50 0.90 5.12
N LYS A 18 -7.48 1.11 4.28
CA LYS A 18 -7.61 1.42 2.84
C LYS A 18 -8.55 0.48 2.09
N SER A 19 -8.31 -0.83 2.21
CA SER A 19 -9.08 -1.85 1.48
C SER A 19 -10.56 -1.79 1.86
N THR A 20 -10.87 -1.65 3.14
CA THR A 20 -12.28 -1.53 3.60
C THR A 20 -12.97 -0.30 3.02
N VAL A 21 -12.26 0.82 2.96
CA VAL A 21 -12.79 2.06 2.37
C VAL A 21 -12.97 1.91 0.86
N ALA A 22 -11.98 1.38 0.15
CA ALA A 22 -12.03 1.18 -1.30
C ALA A 22 -13.16 0.22 -1.70
N GLU A 23 -13.33 -0.90 -0.98
CA GLU A 23 -14.43 -1.85 -1.20
C GLU A 23 -15.81 -1.20 -1.00
N ARG A 24 -15.95 -0.31 -0.02
CA ARG A 24 -17.21 0.40 0.20
C ARG A 24 -17.51 1.40 -0.90
N ILE A 25 -16.52 2.17 -1.36
CA ILE A 25 -16.67 3.06 -2.53
C ILE A 25 -17.08 2.24 -3.75
N SER A 26 -16.38 1.14 -4.02
CA SER A 26 -16.73 0.25 -5.14
C SER A 26 -18.18 -0.21 -5.08
N LYS A 27 -18.65 -0.66 -3.94
CA LYS A 27 -20.02 -1.16 -3.75
C LYS A 27 -21.09 -0.06 -3.85
N GLU A 28 -20.81 1.12 -3.29
CA GLU A 28 -21.79 2.22 -3.22
C GLU A 28 -21.91 2.94 -4.57
N TYR A 29 -20.80 3.11 -5.29
CA TYR A 29 -20.76 3.91 -6.52
C TYR A 29 -20.60 3.07 -7.80
N GLY A 30 -20.52 1.75 -7.69
CA GLY A 30 -20.31 0.87 -8.84
C GLY A 30 -18.94 1.01 -9.49
N ALA A 31 -17.96 1.57 -8.77
CA ALA A 31 -16.59 1.69 -9.25
C ALA A 31 -15.90 0.32 -9.38
N CYS A 32 -15.12 0.11 -10.42
CA CYS A 32 -14.26 -1.07 -10.52
C CYS A 32 -13.21 -1.01 -9.40
N TYR A 33 -13.11 -2.05 -8.58
CA TYR A 33 -12.10 -2.13 -7.53
C TYR A 33 -10.82 -2.78 -8.04
N PHE A 34 -9.72 -2.03 -8.00
CA PHE A 34 -8.39 -2.52 -8.35
C PHE A 34 -7.50 -2.52 -7.11
N LYS A 35 -7.10 -3.70 -6.63
CA LYS A 35 -6.23 -3.86 -5.48
C LYS A 35 -4.82 -4.23 -5.93
N VAL A 36 -3.85 -3.34 -5.68
CA VAL A 36 -2.46 -3.54 -6.12
C VAL A 36 -1.82 -4.75 -5.45
N ASP A 37 -2.13 -4.98 -4.17
CA ASP A 37 -1.54 -6.08 -3.39
C ASP A 37 -1.79 -7.46 -4.03
N ASP A 38 -2.89 -7.63 -4.77
CA ASP A 38 -3.22 -8.89 -5.45
C ASP A 38 -2.25 -9.20 -6.61
N PHE A 39 -1.53 -8.21 -7.11
CA PHE A 39 -0.56 -8.32 -8.20
C PHE A 39 0.90 -8.17 -7.75
N LEU A 40 1.15 -7.87 -6.48
CA LEU A 40 2.48 -7.52 -5.98
C LEU A 40 3.51 -8.61 -6.29
N ASP A 41 3.19 -9.86 -6.01
CA ASP A 41 4.06 -11.03 -6.29
C ASP A 41 4.34 -11.20 -7.78
N GLU A 42 3.31 -11.07 -8.62
CA GLU A 42 3.43 -11.18 -10.07
C GLU A 42 4.33 -10.06 -10.62
N PHE A 43 4.06 -8.82 -10.25
CA PHE A 43 4.81 -7.67 -10.74
C PHE A 43 6.26 -7.69 -10.26
N THR A 44 6.52 -8.11 -9.01
CA THR A 44 7.88 -8.28 -8.50
C THR A 44 8.66 -9.31 -9.32
N LYS A 45 8.04 -10.44 -9.67
CA LYS A 45 8.68 -11.46 -10.52
C LYS A 45 8.91 -10.97 -11.95
N ILE A 46 7.96 -10.24 -12.54
CA ILE A 46 8.11 -9.64 -13.87
C ILE A 46 9.24 -8.60 -13.87
N ALA A 47 9.27 -7.71 -12.88
CA ALA A 47 10.31 -6.70 -12.74
C ALA A 47 11.70 -7.33 -12.55
N ALA A 48 11.80 -8.38 -11.73
CA ALA A 48 13.02 -9.18 -11.57
C ALA A 48 13.50 -9.77 -12.90
N GLY A 49 12.58 -10.33 -13.70
CA GLY A 49 12.85 -10.84 -15.05
C GLY A 49 13.32 -9.76 -16.03
N LYS A 50 12.83 -8.54 -15.89
CA LYS A 50 13.27 -7.34 -16.63
C LYS A 50 14.60 -6.77 -16.12
N GLY A 51 15.19 -7.35 -15.08
CA GLY A 51 16.50 -6.97 -14.56
C GLY A 51 16.48 -5.87 -13.50
N LYS A 52 15.30 -5.51 -12.97
CA LYS A 52 15.16 -4.55 -11.87
C LYS A 52 15.92 -5.08 -10.63
N PRO A 53 16.88 -4.33 -10.07
CA PRO A 53 17.86 -4.89 -9.15
C PRO A 53 17.28 -5.35 -7.82
N ILE A 54 16.39 -4.58 -7.20
CA ILE A 54 15.82 -4.91 -5.90
C ILE A 54 14.83 -6.07 -6.02
N CYS A 55 13.91 -6.04 -7.00
CA CYS A 55 13.01 -7.14 -7.28
C CYS A 55 13.79 -8.43 -7.58
N LYS A 56 14.90 -8.36 -8.35
CA LYS A 56 15.75 -9.51 -8.65
C LYS A 56 16.44 -10.09 -7.41
N GLN A 57 16.74 -9.26 -6.43
CA GLN A 57 17.30 -9.67 -5.15
C GLN A 57 16.21 -10.35 -4.29
N VAL A 58 15.10 -9.68 -4.07
CA VAL A 58 14.05 -10.10 -3.13
C VAL A 58 13.40 -11.43 -3.53
N VAL A 59 13.16 -11.69 -4.81
CA VAL A 59 12.56 -12.97 -5.27
C VAL A 59 13.42 -14.20 -4.97
N LYS A 60 14.67 -14.03 -4.54
CA LYS A 60 15.61 -15.11 -4.21
C LYS A 60 15.80 -15.28 -2.70
N MET A 61 15.30 -14.35 -1.91
CA MET A 61 15.51 -14.35 -0.48
C MET A 61 14.66 -15.41 0.22
N THR A 62 15.25 -16.04 1.21
CA THR A 62 14.54 -16.85 2.20
C THR A 62 13.78 -15.96 3.18
N SER A 63 12.85 -16.54 3.96
CA SER A 63 12.10 -15.81 4.99
C SER A 63 13.04 -15.12 6.01
N ASP A 64 14.12 -15.79 6.43
CA ASP A 64 15.12 -15.18 7.32
C ASP A 64 15.83 -13.99 6.66
N GLU A 65 16.22 -14.13 5.40
CA GLU A 65 16.85 -13.04 4.65
C GLU A 65 15.89 -11.86 4.40
N ILE A 66 14.59 -12.07 4.43
CA ILE A 66 13.60 -10.98 4.35
C ILE A 66 13.41 -10.33 5.72
N TRP A 67 13.09 -11.11 6.76
CA TRP A 67 12.51 -10.61 8.01
C TRP A 67 13.50 -10.40 9.14
N MET A 68 14.71 -11.01 9.08
CA MET A 68 15.72 -10.90 10.15
C MET A 68 16.70 -9.73 9.97
N ARG A 69 16.55 -8.95 8.91
CA ARG A 69 17.40 -7.78 8.61
C ARG A 69 16.98 -6.55 9.41
N ASP A 70 17.80 -5.52 9.34
CA ASP A 70 17.49 -4.21 9.91
C ASP A 70 16.19 -3.64 9.32
N PRO A 71 15.22 -3.18 10.15
CA PRO A 71 13.94 -2.66 9.68
C PRO A 71 14.04 -1.43 8.77
N ASN A 72 15.06 -0.58 8.92
CA ASN A 72 15.26 0.56 8.02
C ASN A 72 15.64 0.08 6.62
N LEU A 73 16.55 -0.91 6.54
CA LEU A 73 16.93 -1.51 5.25
C LEU A 73 15.71 -2.15 4.57
N GLN A 74 14.90 -2.90 5.34
CA GLN A 74 13.67 -3.49 4.81
C GLN A 74 12.70 -2.42 4.29
N CYS A 75 12.57 -1.29 4.99
CA CYS A 75 11.73 -0.18 4.59
C CYS A 75 12.24 0.52 3.32
N ASP A 76 13.55 0.73 3.22
CA ASP A 76 14.18 1.31 2.02
C ASP A 76 13.93 0.42 0.80
N GLU A 77 14.13 -0.88 0.94
CA GLU A 77 13.91 -1.85 -0.14
C GLU A 77 12.43 -1.97 -0.53
N GLU A 78 11.51 -1.90 0.42
CA GLU A 78 10.07 -1.92 0.15
C GLU A 78 9.66 -0.73 -0.75
N ILE A 79 10.16 0.47 -0.45
CA ILE A 79 9.91 1.66 -1.28
C ILE A 79 10.49 1.46 -2.68
N LEU A 80 11.72 0.94 -2.78
CA LEU A 80 12.37 0.68 -4.07
C LEU A 80 11.65 -0.40 -4.88
N ILE A 81 11.11 -1.45 -4.23
CA ILE A 81 10.26 -2.44 -4.91
C ILE A 81 9.06 -1.75 -5.56
N TYR A 82 8.37 -0.87 -4.83
CA TYR A 82 7.23 -0.14 -5.37
C TYR A 82 7.61 0.76 -6.53
N GLU A 83 8.75 1.42 -6.48
CA GLU A 83 9.30 2.19 -7.62
C GLU A 83 9.59 1.29 -8.83
N GLU A 84 10.21 0.13 -8.61
CA GLU A 84 10.57 -0.79 -9.68
C GLU A 84 9.37 -1.44 -10.38
N ILE A 85 8.25 -1.61 -9.69
CA ILE A 85 7.01 -2.19 -10.24
C ILE A 85 6.00 -1.14 -10.71
N SER A 86 6.21 0.15 -10.44
CA SER A 86 5.22 1.21 -10.67
C SER A 86 4.69 1.23 -12.09
N ASP A 87 5.56 1.14 -13.10
CA ASP A 87 5.13 1.10 -14.51
C ASP A 87 4.17 -0.07 -14.79
N LEU A 88 4.40 -1.24 -14.20
CA LEU A 88 3.54 -2.41 -14.37
C LEU A 88 2.17 -2.20 -13.72
N VAL A 89 2.15 -1.56 -12.55
CA VAL A 89 0.90 -1.22 -11.84
C VAL A 89 0.04 -0.29 -12.68
N PHE A 90 0.63 0.80 -13.20
CA PHE A 90 -0.11 1.78 -13.98
C PHE A 90 -0.52 1.23 -15.36
N GLU A 91 0.35 0.47 -16.03
CA GLU A 91 0.00 -0.23 -17.28
C GLU A 91 -1.21 -1.15 -17.09
N LYS A 92 -1.23 -1.94 -16.02
CA LYS A 92 -2.36 -2.82 -15.69
C LYS A 92 -3.63 -2.04 -15.38
N LEU A 93 -3.50 -0.94 -14.63
CA LEU A 93 -4.61 -0.06 -14.29
C LEU A 93 -5.23 0.59 -15.55
N GLU A 94 -4.39 1.05 -16.49
CA GLU A 94 -4.85 1.61 -17.75
C GLU A 94 -5.61 0.60 -18.63
N GLN A 95 -5.19 -0.67 -18.57
CA GLN A 95 -5.84 -1.78 -19.29
C GLN A 95 -7.18 -2.21 -18.66
N THR A 96 -7.50 -1.74 -17.45
CA THR A 96 -8.77 -2.07 -16.79
C THR A 96 -9.93 -1.44 -17.55
N ASP A 97 -10.88 -2.26 -18.00
CA ASP A 97 -12.04 -1.82 -18.78
C ASP A 97 -13.15 -1.27 -17.85
N SER A 98 -12.97 -0.03 -17.41
CA SER A 98 -13.94 0.71 -16.58
C SER A 98 -13.68 2.20 -16.70
N ASP A 99 -14.75 2.99 -16.72
CA ASP A 99 -14.69 4.47 -16.74
C ASP A 99 -14.55 5.04 -15.30
N PHE A 100 -14.86 4.26 -14.27
CA PHE A 100 -14.72 4.66 -12.88
C PHE A 100 -14.04 3.56 -12.09
N ILE A 101 -12.88 3.88 -11.52
CA ILE A 101 -12.03 2.94 -10.79
C ILE A 101 -11.72 3.51 -9.40
N VAL A 102 -11.81 2.66 -8.38
CA VAL A 102 -11.18 2.90 -7.08
C VAL A 102 -10.04 1.92 -6.90
N THR A 103 -8.86 2.43 -6.62
CA THR A 103 -7.67 1.59 -6.44
C THR A 103 -6.97 1.90 -5.12
N GLU A 104 -6.38 0.87 -4.52
CA GLU A 104 -5.61 1.02 -3.29
C GLU A 104 -4.38 0.12 -3.26
N GLY A 105 -3.37 0.56 -2.51
CA GLY A 105 -2.14 -0.20 -2.26
C GLY A 105 -1.05 0.63 -1.64
N ALA A 106 -0.14 -0.03 -0.93
CA ALA A 106 1.05 0.63 -0.38
C ALA A 106 2.02 1.09 -1.47
N ALA A 107 1.94 0.50 -2.66
CA ALA A 107 2.72 0.89 -3.83
C ALA A 107 2.40 2.31 -4.35
N TYR A 108 1.26 2.88 -3.99
CA TYR A 108 0.95 4.28 -4.30
C TYR A 108 1.62 5.20 -3.28
N THR A 109 2.95 5.30 -3.32
CA THR A 109 3.70 6.23 -2.48
C THR A 109 3.55 7.67 -3.00
N PRO A 110 3.67 8.70 -2.13
CA PRO A 110 3.58 10.09 -2.56
C PRO A 110 4.56 10.47 -3.68
N ASP A 111 5.79 9.94 -3.65
CA ASP A 111 6.80 10.20 -4.68
C ASP A 111 6.38 9.61 -6.04
N ILE A 112 5.89 8.38 -6.06
CA ILE A 112 5.37 7.73 -7.28
C ILE A 112 4.16 8.51 -7.81
N MET A 113 3.18 8.83 -6.96
CA MET A 113 1.95 9.52 -7.38
C MET A 113 2.23 10.92 -7.93
N ARG A 114 3.19 11.63 -7.35
CA ARG A 114 3.65 12.93 -7.87
C ARG A 114 4.27 12.81 -9.25
N ASN A 115 5.09 11.79 -9.49
CA ASN A 115 5.74 11.57 -10.79
C ASN A 115 4.72 11.28 -11.90
N TYR A 116 3.63 10.60 -11.58
CA TYR A 116 2.54 10.33 -12.52
C TYR A 116 1.47 11.43 -12.59
N SER A 117 1.62 12.53 -11.80
CA SER A 117 0.72 13.71 -11.80
C SER A 117 -0.76 13.40 -11.53
N TYR A 118 -1.05 12.40 -10.70
CA TYR A 118 -2.43 12.05 -10.36
C TYR A 118 -3.02 13.01 -9.33
N GLN A 119 -4.26 13.50 -9.60
CA GLN A 119 -4.94 14.52 -8.80
C GLN A 119 -5.85 13.94 -7.71
N GLU A 120 -6.56 12.85 -7.97
CA GLU A 120 -7.47 12.22 -6.99
C GLU A 120 -6.72 11.17 -6.17
N TYR A 121 -5.81 11.63 -5.33
CA TYR A 121 -4.97 10.79 -4.49
C TYR A 121 -4.99 11.24 -3.04
N ILE A 122 -5.20 10.29 -2.13
CA ILE A 122 -5.06 10.44 -0.69
C ILE A 122 -4.22 9.30 -0.11
N SER A 123 -3.64 9.52 1.06
CA SER A 123 -2.98 8.47 1.84
C SER A 123 -3.72 8.21 3.15
N ILE A 124 -3.72 6.93 3.59
CA ILE A 124 -4.18 6.53 4.92
C ILE A 124 -3.06 5.73 5.57
N VAL A 125 -2.59 6.18 6.74
CA VAL A 125 -1.55 5.49 7.51
C VAL A 125 -2.07 5.14 8.91
N PRO A 126 -1.68 4.01 9.51
CA PRO A 126 -2.05 3.69 10.88
C PRO A 126 -1.13 4.40 11.88
N SER A 127 -1.59 4.57 13.14
CA SER A 127 -0.65 4.76 14.25
C SER A 127 0.11 3.46 14.54
N ALA A 128 1.27 3.55 15.16
CA ALA A 128 2.10 2.39 15.50
C ALA A 128 1.34 1.38 16.38
N GLU A 129 0.67 1.88 17.42
CA GLU A 129 -0.11 1.05 18.37
C GLU A 129 -1.28 0.35 17.66
N PHE A 130 -2.01 1.08 16.82
CA PHE A 130 -3.10 0.53 16.05
C PHE A 130 -2.63 -0.57 15.12
N GLN A 131 -1.55 -0.33 14.38
CA GLN A 131 -0.98 -1.28 13.45
C GLN A 131 -0.56 -2.58 14.14
N VAL A 132 0.30 -2.52 15.15
CA VAL A 132 0.80 -3.69 15.87
C VAL A 132 -0.34 -4.50 16.49
N SER A 133 -1.32 -3.81 17.13
CA SER A 133 -2.46 -4.48 17.76
C SER A 133 -3.34 -5.23 16.76
N HIS A 134 -3.47 -4.72 15.53
CA HIS A 134 -4.26 -5.33 14.48
C HIS A 134 -3.53 -6.48 13.78
N TYR A 135 -2.23 -6.36 13.53
CA TYR A 135 -1.44 -7.46 12.98
C TYR A 135 -1.43 -8.69 13.88
N LYS A 136 -1.29 -8.50 15.19
CA LYS A 136 -1.32 -9.61 16.17
C LYS A 136 -2.61 -10.43 16.15
N LYS A 137 -3.71 -9.87 15.63
CA LYS A 137 -5.02 -10.54 15.54
C LYS A 137 -5.24 -11.27 14.20
N ARG A 138 -4.34 -11.10 13.23
CA ARG A 138 -4.50 -11.69 11.90
C ARG A 138 -4.01 -13.13 11.88
N GLU A 139 -4.90 -14.06 11.55
CA GLU A 139 -4.62 -15.49 11.53
C GLU A 139 -3.55 -15.90 10.51
N TRP A 140 -3.37 -15.11 9.45
CA TRP A 140 -2.39 -15.40 8.41
C TRP A 140 -0.95 -14.96 8.73
N VAL A 141 -0.74 -14.05 9.69
CA VAL A 141 0.60 -13.55 10.06
C VAL A 141 1.58 -14.66 10.43
N PRO A 142 1.21 -15.67 11.24
CA PRO A 142 2.13 -16.77 11.56
C PRO A 142 2.64 -17.54 10.33
N TYR A 143 1.82 -17.64 9.28
CA TYR A 143 2.20 -18.37 8.05
C TYR A 143 3.27 -17.62 7.25
N ILE A 144 3.24 -16.29 7.23
CA ILE A 144 4.28 -15.47 6.58
C ILE A 144 5.65 -15.69 7.24
N LEU A 145 5.65 -15.93 8.55
CA LEU A 145 6.86 -16.10 9.35
C LEU A 145 7.25 -17.58 9.56
N GLU A 146 6.57 -18.52 8.90
CA GLU A 146 6.79 -19.96 9.14
C GLU A 146 8.22 -20.39 8.84
N GLY A 147 8.85 -19.81 7.82
CA GLY A 147 10.23 -20.09 7.44
C GLY A 147 11.31 -19.37 8.26
N CYS A 148 10.93 -18.55 9.27
CA CYS A 148 11.88 -17.81 10.08
C CYS A 148 12.39 -18.63 11.27
N ALA A 149 13.71 -18.55 11.53
CA ALA A 149 14.34 -19.21 12.68
C ALA A 149 13.89 -18.60 14.02
N ASP A 150 13.69 -17.27 14.07
CA ASP A 150 13.12 -16.54 15.22
C ASP A 150 11.90 -15.75 14.77
N LYS A 151 10.73 -16.35 14.92
CA LYS A 151 9.45 -15.77 14.49
C LYS A 151 9.07 -14.50 15.25
N GLN A 152 9.44 -14.42 16.54
CA GLN A 152 9.14 -13.23 17.33
C GLN A 152 9.97 -12.03 16.84
N LYS A 153 11.27 -12.22 16.69
CA LYS A 153 12.15 -11.17 16.16
C LYS A 153 11.77 -10.76 14.74
N ALA A 154 11.43 -11.72 13.89
CA ALA A 154 10.96 -11.45 12.53
C ALA A 154 9.67 -10.63 12.53
N PHE A 155 8.72 -10.95 13.42
CA PHE A 155 7.50 -10.15 13.60
C PHE A 155 7.82 -8.73 14.10
N ASP A 156 8.70 -8.59 15.09
CA ASP A 156 9.05 -7.28 15.63
C ASP A 156 9.75 -6.41 14.59
N ASN A 157 10.67 -6.97 13.81
CA ASN A 157 11.31 -6.29 12.69
C ASN A 157 10.29 -5.88 11.60
N TRP A 158 9.35 -6.77 11.27
CA TRP A 158 8.27 -6.45 10.32
C TRP A 158 7.42 -5.28 10.81
N MET A 159 7.01 -5.30 12.08
CA MET A 159 6.21 -4.22 12.64
C MET A 159 6.97 -2.89 12.65
N GLU A 160 8.25 -2.92 13.00
CA GLU A 160 9.10 -1.72 12.96
C GLU A 160 9.28 -1.21 11.53
N ARG A 161 9.51 -2.08 10.54
CA ARG A 161 9.55 -1.72 9.12
C ARG A 161 8.29 -0.99 8.69
N ASP A 162 7.12 -1.53 8.99
CA ASP A 162 5.83 -0.96 8.57
C ASP A 162 5.54 0.37 9.29
N ILE A 163 5.98 0.52 10.56
CA ILE A 163 5.89 1.79 11.30
C ILE A 163 6.78 2.84 10.62
N LEU A 164 8.01 2.50 10.29
CA LEU A 164 8.93 3.39 9.56
C LEU A 164 8.34 3.78 8.20
N PHE A 165 7.78 2.82 7.47
CA PHE A 165 7.11 3.09 6.19
C PHE A 165 5.95 4.07 6.37
N ALA A 166 5.07 3.87 7.34
CA ALA A 166 3.95 4.78 7.62
C ALA A 166 4.44 6.21 7.95
N GLN A 167 5.50 6.34 8.74
CA GLN A 167 6.10 7.62 9.09
C GLN A 167 6.68 8.33 7.86
N ARG A 168 7.38 7.61 6.98
CA ARG A 168 7.94 8.16 5.74
C ARG A 168 6.84 8.61 4.78
N ILE A 169 5.80 7.80 4.59
CA ILE A 169 4.64 8.17 3.77
C ILE A 169 3.99 9.44 4.32
N LYS A 170 3.76 9.51 5.64
CA LYS A 170 3.17 10.70 6.28
C LYS A 170 4.04 11.94 6.06
N ALA A 171 5.36 11.83 6.28
CA ALA A 171 6.29 12.93 6.09
C ALA A 171 6.29 13.44 4.63
N LYS A 172 6.25 12.53 3.65
CA LYS A 172 6.17 12.88 2.24
C LYS A 172 4.82 13.51 1.86
N CYS A 173 3.73 13.04 2.45
CA CYS A 173 2.43 13.68 2.28
C CYS A 173 2.45 15.13 2.79
N ASP A 174 3.06 15.37 3.96
CA ASP A 174 3.19 16.74 4.52
C ASP A 174 4.08 17.61 3.62
N GLU A 175 5.21 17.09 3.15
CA GLU A 175 6.12 17.80 2.24
C GLU A 175 5.42 18.23 0.95
N TYR A 176 4.57 17.36 0.38
CA TYR A 176 3.92 17.60 -0.90
C TYR A 176 2.50 18.17 -0.78
N SER A 177 2.03 18.45 0.44
CA SER A 177 0.66 18.90 0.71
C SER A 177 -0.41 17.93 0.20
N ILE A 178 -0.13 16.63 0.27
CA ILE A 178 -1.05 15.56 -0.08
C ILE A 178 -1.92 15.23 1.13
N PRO A 179 -3.25 15.09 0.98
CA PRO A 179 -4.12 14.68 2.07
C PRO A 179 -3.71 13.32 2.64
N CYS A 180 -3.47 13.29 3.97
CA CYS A 180 -3.08 12.07 4.67
C CYS A 180 -3.88 11.91 5.97
N ILE A 181 -4.60 10.80 6.09
CA ILE A 181 -5.38 10.45 7.28
C ILE A 181 -4.55 9.53 8.15
N VAL A 182 -4.41 9.87 9.43
CA VAL A 182 -3.87 8.94 10.43
C VAL A 182 -5.03 8.18 11.07
N ASN A 183 -5.04 6.85 10.91
CA ASN A 183 -5.98 5.96 11.57
C ASN A 183 -5.35 5.39 12.84
N ASP A 184 -5.75 5.92 13.98
CA ASP A 184 -5.31 5.49 15.32
C ASP A 184 -6.32 4.60 16.05
N GLY A 185 -7.44 4.29 15.38
CA GLY A 185 -8.52 3.49 15.93
C GLY A 185 -9.54 4.26 16.77
N THR A 186 -9.38 5.58 16.93
CA THR A 186 -10.38 6.42 17.63
C THR A 186 -11.60 6.69 16.75
N ARG A 187 -11.43 6.64 15.42
CA ARG A 187 -12.51 6.76 14.45
C ARG A 187 -13.07 5.38 14.11
N SER A 188 -14.38 5.29 14.02
CA SER A 188 -15.03 4.13 13.42
C SER A 188 -14.71 4.04 11.92
N ILE A 189 -14.90 2.86 11.33
CA ILE A 189 -14.75 2.69 9.88
C ILE A 189 -15.76 3.54 9.09
N ASP A 190 -16.94 3.83 9.66
CA ASP A 190 -17.95 4.69 9.04
C ASP A 190 -17.50 6.15 8.99
N GLU A 191 -16.86 6.65 10.04
CA GLU A 191 -16.30 8.00 10.08
C GLU A 191 -15.11 8.13 9.13
N LEU A 192 -14.21 7.12 9.08
CA LEU A 192 -13.11 7.09 8.12
C LEU A 192 -13.64 7.12 6.69
N TYR A 193 -14.61 6.27 6.37
CA TYR A 193 -15.25 6.21 5.07
C TYR A 193 -15.88 7.55 4.66
N LYS A 194 -16.62 8.18 5.57
CA LYS A 194 -17.24 9.48 5.34
C LYS A 194 -16.18 10.54 5.03
N THR A 195 -15.10 10.59 5.80
CA THR A 195 -13.99 11.52 5.56
C THR A 195 -13.38 11.33 4.17
N VAL A 196 -13.16 10.09 3.75
CA VAL A 196 -12.60 9.79 2.42
C VAL A 196 -13.56 10.17 1.30
N LYS A 197 -14.87 9.93 1.46
CA LYS A 197 -15.91 10.38 0.51
C LYS A 197 -15.88 11.89 0.32
N GLU A 198 -15.81 12.64 1.41
CA GLU A 198 -15.74 14.11 1.38
C GLU A 198 -14.49 14.59 0.63
N MET A 199 -13.33 13.94 0.85
CA MET A 199 -12.07 14.28 0.17
C MET A 199 -12.12 14.02 -1.35
N PHE A 200 -12.79 12.96 -1.79
CA PHE A 200 -12.99 12.65 -3.21
C PHE A 200 -14.23 13.31 -3.82
N ILE A 201 -14.95 14.14 -3.07
CA ILE A 201 -16.18 14.82 -3.52
C ILE A 201 -17.17 13.80 -4.11
N LEU A 202 -17.41 12.71 -3.39
CA LEU A 202 -18.38 11.69 -3.75
C LEU A 202 -19.74 12.04 -3.07
N GLU A 203 -20.75 12.35 -3.90
CA GLU A 203 -22.12 12.68 -3.44
C GLU A 203 -22.98 11.42 -3.23
#